data_9a999b2f60e80877c3c533d58f14535a
#
_entry.id   9a999b2f60e80877c3c533d58f14535a
#
_cell.length_a   1.000
_cell.length_b   1.000
_cell.length_c   1.000
_cell.angle_alpha   90.00
_cell.angle_beta   90.00
_cell.angle_gamma   90.00
#
_symmetry.space_group_name_H-M   'P 1'
#
loop_
_entity.id
_entity.type
_entity.pdbx_description
1 polymer ?
#
loop_
_entity_poly.entity_id
_entity_poly.type
_entity_poly.pdbx_seq_one_letter_code
_entity_poly.pdbx_strand_id
1 'polypeptide(L)'
;MPILQVEHIRKSFGQTKVLDDISFSMEPGDTLSIIGSSGSGTTTLLRCLNFLERPDAGIIRVRDEVLLDASQPNKINSRETRLKRLHFGLVFQSFNLFPQYTALQNVTLAEELLAHETPEWKADKAKVQNRIREHGMELLNEVGLSNRMNNYPHQLSGGQCQRVAIARALALRPDILCFDEPTSALDPELTGEVLRSIRKLAERNTTMIIVTHEMTFARDVSNTVIFMDQGCICEQGDPREVFDHPQQERTRQFLARYHGEN
;
A
#
# COMPACT_ATOMS: atom_id res chain seq x y z
N MET A 1 17.66 9.54 6.83
CA MET A 1 17.02 8.88 8.00
C MET A 1 15.82 8.12 7.51
N PRO A 2 15.76 6.80 7.70
CA PRO A 2 14.71 6.00 7.11
C PRO A 2 13.31 6.46 7.54
N ILE A 3 12.38 6.46 6.59
CA ILE A 3 10.97 6.77 6.87
C ILE A 3 10.25 5.57 7.50
N LEU A 4 10.68 4.35 7.14
CA LEU A 4 10.16 3.11 7.70
C LEU A 4 11.32 2.21 8.14
N GLN A 5 11.19 1.67 9.34
CA GLN A 5 12.05 0.60 9.85
C GLN A 5 11.17 -0.55 10.36
N VAL A 6 11.43 -1.72 9.84
CA VAL A 6 10.76 -2.97 10.19
C VAL A 6 11.82 -3.90 10.75
N GLU A 7 11.65 -4.35 11.99
CA GLU A 7 12.66 -5.13 12.71
C GLU A 7 12.04 -6.42 13.25
N HIS A 8 12.57 -7.55 12.81
CA HIS A 8 12.28 -8.89 13.35
C HIS A 8 10.79 -9.24 13.41
N ILE A 9 9.99 -8.85 12.40
CA ILE A 9 8.56 -9.14 12.35
C ILE A 9 8.37 -10.64 12.18
N ARG A 10 7.57 -11.23 13.09
CA ARG A 10 7.11 -12.62 13.02
C ARG A 10 5.59 -12.68 13.15
N LYS A 11 4.98 -13.60 12.40
CA LYS A 11 3.53 -13.85 12.46
C LYS A 11 3.20 -15.29 12.19
N SER A 12 2.36 -15.85 13.06
CA SER A 12 1.81 -17.19 12.90
C SER A 12 0.28 -17.17 13.00
N PHE A 13 -0.38 -18.08 12.33
CA PHE A 13 -1.80 -18.36 12.48
C PHE A 13 -1.96 -19.81 12.94
N GLY A 14 -2.31 -19.98 14.21
CA GLY A 14 -2.27 -21.30 14.87
C GLY A 14 -0.84 -21.88 14.84
N GLN A 15 -0.64 -23.04 14.21
CA GLN A 15 0.68 -23.66 14.08
C GLN A 15 1.42 -23.26 12.80
N THR A 16 0.78 -22.51 11.90
CA THR A 16 1.38 -22.13 10.62
C THR A 16 2.14 -20.81 10.78
N LYS A 17 3.48 -20.88 10.67
CA LYS A 17 4.34 -19.69 10.60
C LYS A 17 4.21 -19.08 9.20
N VAL A 18 3.80 -17.79 9.14
CA VAL A 18 3.57 -17.07 7.89
C VAL A 18 4.63 -16.00 7.65
N LEU A 19 5.14 -15.36 8.71
CA LEU A 19 6.28 -14.45 8.65
C LEU A 19 7.33 -14.91 9.67
N ASP A 20 8.57 -14.98 9.23
CA ASP A 20 9.69 -15.41 10.05
C ASP A 20 10.88 -14.46 9.90
N ASP A 21 11.02 -13.58 10.87
CA ASP A 21 12.17 -12.69 11.03
C ASP A 21 12.36 -11.67 9.89
N ILE A 22 11.28 -10.99 9.51
CA ILE A 22 11.30 -9.98 8.45
C ILE A 22 11.88 -8.67 8.98
N SER A 23 12.95 -8.19 8.34
CA SER A 23 13.60 -6.92 8.67
C SER A 23 14.01 -6.19 7.40
N PHE A 24 13.63 -4.91 7.29
CA PHE A 24 14.03 -4.00 6.20
C PHE A 24 13.81 -2.55 6.59
N SER A 25 14.34 -1.63 5.79
CA SER A 25 14.13 -0.18 5.95
C SER A 25 13.92 0.49 4.60
N MET A 26 13.31 1.70 4.62
CA MET A 26 13.08 2.53 3.44
C MET A 26 13.40 3.99 3.75
N GLU A 27 13.94 4.69 2.76
CA GLU A 27 14.13 6.15 2.83
C GLU A 27 12.88 6.89 2.28
N PRO A 28 12.69 8.17 2.65
CA PRO A 28 11.62 8.99 2.09
C PRO A 28 11.73 9.08 0.55
N GLY A 29 10.61 8.88 -0.14
CA GLY A 29 10.55 8.93 -1.60
C GLY A 29 10.87 7.61 -2.30
N ASP A 30 11.28 6.58 -1.55
CA ASP A 30 11.56 5.27 -2.13
C ASP A 30 10.29 4.52 -2.53
N THR A 31 10.41 3.77 -3.61
CA THR A 31 9.47 2.72 -4.00
C THR A 31 10.09 1.36 -3.73
N LEU A 32 9.51 0.60 -2.81
CA LEU A 32 9.86 -0.78 -2.49
C LEU A 32 8.86 -1.74 -3.13
N SER A 33 9.30 -2.61 -4.03
CA SER A 33 8.47 -3.72 -4.48
C SER A 33 8.76 -5.00 -3.69
N ILE A 34 7.71 -5.68 -3.29
CA ILE A 34 7.78 -6.99 -2.65
C ILE A 34 7.18 -8.00 -3.62
N ILE A 35 8.01 -8.94 -4.08
CA ILE A 35 7.62 -10.03 -4.96
C ILE A 35 7.73 -11.36 -4.23
N GLY A 36 6.97 -12.36 -4.66
CA GLY A 36 7.03 -13.68 -4.03
C GLY A 36 6.01 -14.65 -4.61
N SER A 37 6.16 -15.91 -4.26
CA SER A 37 5.19 -16.94 -4.63
C SER A 37 3.88 -16.80 -3.84
N SER A 38 2.78 -17.35 -4.36
CA SER A 38 1.53 -17.41 -3.59
C SER A 38 1.76 -18.09 -2.24
N GLY A 39 1.28 -17.45 -1.18
CA GLY A 39 1.48 -17.94 0.19
C GLY A 39 2.84 -17.58 0.83
N SER A 40 3.70 -16.79 0.17
CA SER A 40 4.99 -16.35 0.74
C SER A 40 4.89 -15.39 1.92
N GLY A 41 3.68 -14.89 2.25
CA GLY A 41 3.45 -14.00 3.38
C GLY A 41 3.40 -12.50 3.05
N THR A 42 3.56 -12.10 1.78
CA THR A 42 3.61 -10.70 1.34
C THR A 42 2.38 -9.87 1.75
N THR A 43 1.16 -10.38 1.49
CA THR A 43 -0.09 -9.75 1.95
C THR A 43 -0.17 -9.68 3.47
N THR A 44 0.29 -10.72 4.19
CA THR A 44 0.30 -10.72 5.67
C THR A 44 1.27 -9.67 6.20
N LEU A 45 2.44 -9.52 5.59
CA LEU A 45 3.39 -8.46 5.94
C LEU A 45 2.75 -7.08 5.76
N LEU A 46 2.12 -6.85 4.60
CA LEU A 46 1.45 -5.58 4.32
C LEU A 46 0.32 -5.29 5.32
N ARG A 47 -0.44 -6.30 5.72
CA ARG A 47 -1.48 -6.18 6.77
C ARG A 47 -0.88 -5.85 8.14
N CYS A 48 0.28 -6.41 8.48
CA CYS A 48 0.97 -6.06 9.73
C CYS A 48 1.42 -4.60 9.72
N LEU A 49 1.98 -4.11 8.62
CA LEU A 49 2.39 -2.70 8.47
C LEU A 49 1.22 -1.73 8.62
N ASN A 50 0.06 -2.11 8.08
CA ASN A 50 -1.17 -1.30 8.14
C ASN A 50 -2.01 -1.53 9.42
N PHE A 51 -1.49 -2.24 10.43
CA PHE A 51 -2.20 -2.57 11.68
C PHE A 51 -3.55 -3.28 11.48
N LEU A 52 -3.72 -4.00 10.37
CA LEU A 52 -4.87 -4.89 10.13
C LEU A 52 -4.67 -6.25 10.78
N GLU A 53 -3.39 -6.67 10.88
CA GLU A 53 -2.94 -7.83 11.65
C GLU A 53 -1.88 -7.38 12.66
N ARG A 54 -1.89 -7.96 13.85
CA ARG A 54 -0.82 -7.73 14.82
C ARG A 54 0.25 -8.79 14.63
N PRO A 55 1.52 -8.42 14.43
CA PRO A 55 2.63 -9.37 14.47
C PRO A 55 2.80 -9.94 15.88
N ASP A 56 3.35 -11.15 15.96
CA ASP A 56 3.62 -11.85 17.22
C ASP A 56 4.93 -11.39 17.85
N ALA A 57 5.87 -10.90 17.02
CA ALA A 57 7.13 -10.31 17.47
C ALA A 57 7.56 -9.20 16.50
N GLY A 58 8.51 -8.36 16.94
CA GLY A 58 9.16 -7.32 16.15
C GLY A 58 8.66 -5.92 16.45
N ILE A 59 9.26 -4.96 15.73
CA ILE A 59 9.04 -3.53 15.91
C ILE A 59 8.77 -2.88 14.55
N ILE A 60 7.84 -1.93 14.49
CA ILE A 60 7.58 -1.07 13.34
C ILE A 60 7.76 0.38 13.78
N ARG A 61 8.65 1.10 13.09
CA ARG A 61 8.87 2.54 13.29
C ARG A 61 8.58 3.29 11.99
N VAL A 62 7.94 4.44 12.13
CA VAL A 62 7.80 5.41 11.05
C VAL A 62 8.46 6.70 11.50
N ARG A 63 9.44 7.20 10.74
CA ARG A 63 10.33 8.28 11.17
C ARG A 63 11.01 7.91 12.50
N ASP A 64 10.83 8.74 13.53
CA ASP A 64 11.37 8.51 14.88
C ASP A 64 10.35 7.88 15.84
N GLU A 65 9.12 7.61 15.38
CA GLU A 65 8.03 7.11 16.21
C GLU A 65 7.95 5.58 16.15
N VAL A 66 7.96 4.92 17.32
CA VAL A 66 7.64 3.49 17.44
C VAL A 66 6.13 3.32 17.36
N LEU A 67 5.63 2.92 16.20
CA LEU A 67 4.20 2.69 16.00
C LEU A 67 3.74 1.36 16.61
N LEU A 68 4.61 0.35 16.55
CA LEU A 68 4.35 -0.96 17.12
C LEU A 68 5.62 -1.54 17.73
N ASP A 69 5.47 -2.07 18.95
CA ASP A 69 6.41 -2.97 19.61
C ASP A 69 5.58 -4.18 20.08
N ALA A 70 5.80 -5.34 19.45
CA ALA A 70 5.01 -6.54 19.71
C ALA A 70 5.27 -7.11 21.12
N SER A 71 6.43 -6.78 21.75
CA SER A 71 6.73 -7.17 23.14
C SER A 71 5.86 -6.45 24.18
N GLN A 72 5.31 -5.29 23.81
CA GLN A 72 4.44 -4.52 24.71
C GLN A 72 3.05 -5.14 24.79
N PRO A 73 2.41 -5.14 25.98
CA PRO A 73 1.06 -5.64 26.12
C PRO A 73 0.09 -4.85 25.23
N ASN A 74 -0.82 -5.57 24.61
CA ASN A 74 -1.79 -4.99 23.68
C ASN A 74 -2.82 -4.14 24.46
N LYS A 75 -2.49 -2.90 24.79
CA LYS A 75 -3.48 -1.91 25.21
C LYS A 75 -4.20 -1.44 23.97
N ILE A 76 -5.30 -2.12 23.62
CA ILE A 76 -6.13 -1.70 22.48
C ILE A 76 -6.78 -0.36 22.82
N ASN A 77 -6.07 0.72 22.52
CA ASN A 77 -6.67 2.03 22.42
C ASN A 77 -7.08 2.22 20.95
N SER A 78 -8.36 2.05 20.66
CA SER A 78 -8.91 2.15 19.29
C SER A 78 -8.57 3.49 18.62
N ARG A 79 -8.49 4.58 19.39
CA ARG A 79 -8.11 5.90 18.91
C ARG A 79 -6.63 5.96 18.50
N GLU A 80 -5.76 5.45 19.35
CA GLU A 80 -4.32 5.39 19.09
C GLU A 80 -4.01 4.54 17.84
N THR A 81 -4.62 3.35 17.74
CA THR A 81 -4.47 2.49 16.57
C THR A 81 -4.95 3.18 15.30
N ARG A 82 -6.05 3.95 15.39
CA ARG A 82 -6.54 4.74 14.24
C ARG A 82 -5.53 5.80 13.80
N LEU A 83 -4.92 6.52 14.74
CA LEU A 83 -3.90 7.53 14.44
C LEU A 83 -2.66 6.88 13.79
N LYS A 84 -2.19 5.74 14.30
CA LYS A 84 -1.07 5.00 13.70
C LYS A 84 -1.37 4.55 12.27
N ARG A 85 -2.60 4.17 11.96
CA ARG A 85 -3.02 3.82 10.60
C ARG A 85 -2.96 4.99 9.61
N LEU A 86 -2.99 6.23 10.08
CA LEU A 86 -2.92 7.41 9.21
C LEU A 86 -1.55 7.58 8.54
N HIS A 87 -0.49 6.97 9.09
CA HIS A 87 0.83 6.92 8.45
C HIS A 87 0.83 6.08 7.17
N PHE A 88 -0.16 5.19 7.01
CA PHE A 88 -0.24 4.27 5.88
C PHE A 88 -1.53 4.48 5.09
N GLY A 89 -1.40 4.60 3.78
CA GLY A 89 -2.53 4.49 2.86
C GLY A 89 -2.54 3.10 2.25
N LEU A 90 -3.66 2.38 2.27
CA LEU A 90 -3.73 1.02 1.73
C LEU A 90 -4.69 0.94 0.54
N VAL A 91 -4.16 0.44 -0.58
CA VAL A 91 -4.90 0.07 -1.79
C VAL A 91 -4.96 -1.45 -1.85
N PHE A 92 -6.16 -1.99 -1.73
CA PHE A 92 -6.41 -3.44 -1.70
C PHE A 92 -6.44 -4.04 -3.11
N GLN A 93 -6.27 -5.34 -3.19
CA GLN A 93 -6.45 -6.15 -4.39
C GLN A 93 -7.87 -5.98 -4.96
N SER A 94 -8.90 -6.08 -4.12
CA SER A 94 -10.27 -5.68 -4.46
C SER A 94 -10.44 -4.22 -4.13
N PHE A 95 -11.11 -3.46 -4.97
CA PHE A 95 -11.23 -1.99 -4.88
C PHE A 95 -11.81 -1.51 -3.53
N ASN A 96 -12.68 -2.31 -2.92
CA ASN A 96 -13.33 -2.05 -1.63
C ASN A 96 -13.95 -0.64 -1.55
N LEU A 97 -14.55 -0.20 -2.66
CA LEU A 97 -15.31 1.05 -2.69
C LEU A 97 -16.66 0.86 -2.03
N PHE A 98 -17.13 1.89 -1.35
CA PHE A 98 -18.47 1.94 -0.80
C PHE A 98 -19.49 2.08 -1.97
N PRO A 99 -20.33 1.09 -2.24
CA PRO A 99 -21.19 1.07 -3.43
C PRO A 99 -22.27 2.16 -3.42
N GLN A 100 -22.64 2.64 -2.23
CA GLN A 100 -23.64 3.70 -2.02
C GLN A 100 -23.08 5.11 -2.19
N TYR A 101 -21.76 5.27 -2.35
CA TYR A 101 -21.10 6.55 -2.51
C TYR A 101 -20.56 6.73 -3.93
N THR A 102 -20.59 7.98 -4.42
CA THR A 102 -19.93 8.35 -5.68
C THR A 102 -18.40 8.22 -5.56
N ALA A 103 -17.68 8.33 -6.67
CA ALA A 103 -16.22 8.34 -6.68
C ALA A 103 -15.67 9.45 -5.76
N LEU A 104 -16.21 10.66 -5.85
CA LEU A 104 -15.79 11.77 -5.01
C LEU A 104 -16.08 11.51 -3.52
N GLN A 105 -17.26 11.01 -3.19
CA GLN A 105 -17.60 10.68 -1.81
C GLN A 105 -16.73 9.54 -1.23
N ASN A 106 -16.37 8.55 -2.05
CA ASN A 106 -15.41 7.51 -1.63
C ASN A 106 -14.05 8.10 -1.26
N VAL A 107 -13.59 9.11 -2.00
CA VAL A 107 -12.30 9.78 -1.74
C VAL A 107 -12.37 10.65 -0.50
N THR A 108 -13.44 11.45 -0.33
CA THR A 108 -13.52 12.47 0.74
C THR A 108 -13.96 11.93 2.09
N LEU A 109 -14.61 10.77 2.14
CA LEU A 109 -15.27 10.22 3.34
C LEU A 109 -14.35 10.18 4.57
N ALA A 110 -13.14 9.68 4.42
CA ALA A 110 -12.22 9.51 5.56
C ALA A 110 -11.73 10.85 6.09
N GLU A 111 -11.44 11.81 5.20
CA GLU A 111 -11.04 13.17 5.57
C GLU A 111 -12.19 13.91 6.26
N GLU A 112 -13.44 13.75 5.78
CA GLU A 112 -14.63 14.29 6.44
C GLU A 112 -14.80 13.75 7.87
N LEU A 113 -14.67 12.42 8.04
CA LEU A 113 -14.79 11.78 9.36
C LEU A 113 -13.72 12.28 10.35
N LEU A 114 -12.50 12.49 9.89
CA LEU A 114 -11.44 13.09 10.74
C LEU A 114 -11.74 14.55 11.06
N ALA A 115 -12.21 15.31 10.07
CA ALA A 115 -12.53 16.73 10.26
C ALA A 115 -13.63 16.96 11.30
N HIS A 116 -14.59 16.04 11.46
CA HIS A 116 -15.64 16.12 12.49
C HIS A 116 -15.11 16.26 13.92
N GLU A 117 -13.90 15.76 14.19
CA GLU A 117 -13.26 15.82 15.50
C GLU A 117 -12.51 17.16 15.72
N THR A 118 -12.39 18.00 14.70
CA THR A 118 -11.59 19.24 14.75
C THR A 118 -12.39 20.43 15.25
N PRO A 119 -11.74 21.43 15.89
CA PRO A 119 -12.37 22.71 16.22
C PRO A 119 -12.85 23.50 14.99
N GLU A 120 -12.11 23.39 13.86
CA GLU A 120 -12.47 24.07 12.61
C GLU A 120 -13.83 23.63 12.07
N TRP A 121 -14.13 22.33 12.14
CA TRP A 121 -15.44 21.81 11.74
C TRP A 121 -16.59 22.41 12.54
N LYS A 122 -16.38 22.60 13.84
CA LYS A 122 -17.38 23.21 14.72
C LYS A 122 -17.57 24.69 14.45
N ALA A 123 -16.50 25.39 14.02
CA ALA A 123 -16.52 26.81 13.75
C ALA A 123 -17.13 27.13 12.38
N ASP A 124 -16.75 26.40 11.31
CA ASP A 124 -17.25 26.63 9.95
C ASP A 124 -17.26 25.32 9.15
N LYS A 125 -18.31 24.55 9.35
CA LYS A 125 -18.51 23.26 8.66
C LYS A 125 -18.50 23.41 7.13
N ALA A 126 -19.15 24.44 6.60
CA ALA A 126 -19.29 24.62 5.15
C ALA A 126 -17.93 24.86 4.49
N LYS A 127 -17.09 25.69 5.10
CA LYS A 127 -15.73 25.96 4.62
C LYS A 127 -14.88 24.70 4.62
N VAL A 128 -14.93 23.89 5.70
CA VAL A 128 -14.16 22.65 5.79
C VAL A 128 -14.64 21.64 4.75
N GLN A 129 -15.96 21.48 4.57
CA GLN A 129 -16.51 20.59 3.55
C GLN A 129 -16.10 21.01 2.13
N ASN A 130 -16.12 22.29 1.80
CA ASN A 130 -15.67 22.78 0.50
C ASN A 130 -14.18 22.46 0.26
N ARG A 131 -13.32 22.71 1.24
CA ARG A 131 -11.87 22.37 1.15
C ARG A 131 -11.66 20.87 0.90
N ILE A 132 -12.34 20.01 1.64
CA ILE A 132 -12.25 18.55 1.48
C ILE A 132 -12.75 18.13 0.09
N ARG A 133 -13.85 18.70 -0.36
CA ARG A 133 -14.39 18.44 -1.69
C ARG A 133 -13.42 18.85 -2.79
N GLU A 134 -12.85 20.05 -2.73
CA GLU A 134 -11.84 20.53 -3.68
C GLU A 134 -10.63 19.59 -3.73
N HIS A 135 -10.09 19.22 -2.56
CA HIS A 135 -8.99 18.26 -2.46
C HIS A 135 -9.34 16.90 -3.09
N GLY A 136 -10.53 16.35 -2.82
CA GLY A 136 -10.99 15.13 -3.45
C GLY A 136 -11.11 15.23 -4.97
N MET A 137 -11.54 16.38 -5.50
CA MET A 137 -11.62 16.65 -6.94
C MET A 137 -10.22 16.71 -7.57
N GLU A 138 -9.24 17.33 -6.90
CA GLU A 138 -7.84 17.36 -7.32
C GLU A 138 -7.27 15.94 -7.41
N LEU A 139 -7.46 15.12 -6.38
CA LEU A 139 -7.00 13.74 -6.37
C LEU A 139 -7.61 12.88 -7.49
N LEU A 140 -8.91 13.02 -7.75
CA LEU A 140 -9.56 12.35 -8.86
C LEU A 140 -9.05 12.84 -10.22
N ASN A 141 -8.71 14.12 -10.34
CA ASN A 141 -8.08 14.66 -11.54
C ASN A 141 -6.68 14.07 -11.75
N GLU A 142 -5.88 13.93 -10.69
CA GLU A 142 -4.54 13.32 -10.75
C GLU A 142 -4.55 11.89 -11.29
N VAL A 143 -5.57 11.12 -10.93
CA VAL A 143 -5.76 9.74 -11.43
C VAL A 143 -6.56 9.68 -12.74
N GLY A 144 -6.86 10.84 -13.37
CA GLY A 144 -7.53 10.93 -14.68
C GLY A 144 -9.01 10.60 -14.64
N LEU A 145 -9.70 10.94 -13.55
CA LEU A 145 -11.14 10.65 -13.35
C LEU A 145 -11.98 11.92 -13.14
N SER A 146 -11.56 13.08 -13.65
CA SER A 146 -12.28 14.37 -13.53
C SER A 146 -13.71 14.30 -14.03
N ASN A 147 -13.97 13.54 -15.09
CA ASN A 147 -15.29 13.38 -15.70
C ASN A 147 -16.13 12.25 -15.06
N ARG A 148 -15.65 11.60 -14.00
CA ARG A 148 -16.28 10.45 -13.33
C ARG A 148 -16.54 10.68 -11.84
N MET A 149 -16.36 11.89 -11.34
CA MET A 149 -16.46 12.23 -9.91
C MET A 149 -17.82 11.88 -9.29
N ASN A 150 -18.88 12.00 -10.07
CA ASN A 150 -20.26 11.75 -9.63
C ASN A 150 -20.75 10.34 -9.95
N ASN A 151 -19.92 9.48 -10.57
CA ASN A 151 -20.28 8.10 -10.88
C ASN A 151 -20.21 7.24 -9.63
N TYR A 152 -21.11 6.29 -9.51
CA TYR A 152 -21.06 5.22 -8.51
C TYR A 152 -20.16 4.08 -8.96
N PRO A 153 -19.64 3.23 -8.04
CA PRO A 153 -18.75 2.12 -8.39
C PRO A 153 -19.26 1.20 -9.51
N HIS A 154 -20.55 0.89 -9.52
CA HIS A 154 -21.18 0.06 -10.55
C HIS A 154 -21.24 0.71 -11.96
N GLN A 155 -20.94 2.00 -12.07
CA GLN A 155 -20.87 2.77 -13.31
C GLN A 155 -19.43 2.96 -13.80
N LEU A 156 -18.46 2.38 -13.12
CA LEU A 156 -17.04 2.50 -13.39
C LEU A 156 -16.46 1.16 -13.85
N SER A 157 -15.46 1.20 -14.72
CA SER A 157 -14.68 0.01 -15.04
C SER A 157 -13.81 -0.41 -13.83
N GLY A 158 -13.32 -1.66 -13.81
CA GLY A 158 -12.42 -2.14 -12.75
C GLY A 158 -11.19 -1.24 -12.58
N GLY A 159 -10.54 -0.84 -13.67
CA GLY A 159 -9.41 0.09 -13.63
C GLY A 159 -9.78 1.49 -13.11
N GLN A 160 -11.00 1.97 -13.41
CA GLN A 160 -11.51 3.23 -12.83
C GLN A 160 -11.77 3.08 -11.34
N CYS A 161 -12.38 1.97 -10.89
CA CYS A 161 -12.58 1.68 -9.46
C CYS A 161 -11.24 1.64 -8.71
N GLN A 162 -10.22 1.02 -9.29
CA GLN A 162 -8.89 0.96 -8.66
C GLN A 162 -8.25 2.34 -8.57
N ARG A 163 -8.39 3.18 -9.59
CA ARG A 163 -7.90 4.55 -9.55
C ARG A 163 -8.64 5.41 -8.51
N VAL A 164 -9.94 5.20 -8.29
CA VAL A 164 -10.67 5.82 -7.16
C VAL A 164 -10.11 5.33 -5.81
N ALA A 165 -9.79 4.02 -5.68
CA ALA A 165 -9.20 3.48 -4.47
C ALA A 165 -7.81 4.07 -4.18
N ILE A 166 -7.00 4.32 -5.22
CA ILE A 166 -5.72 5.04 -5.11
C ILE A 166 -5.95 6.48 -4.62
N ALA A 167 -6.85 7.24 -5.25
CA ALA A 167 -7.17 8.60 -4.83
C ALA A 167 -7.67 8.65 -3.37
N ARG A 168 -8.50 7.68 -2.96
CA ARG A 168 -8.97 7.54 -1.58
C ARG A 168 -7.84 7.30 -0.59
N ALA A 169 -6.86 6.46 -0.95
CA ALA A 169 -5.71 6.18 -0.09
C ALA A 169 -4.80 7.42 0.07
N LEU A 170 -4.70 8.25 -0.96
CA LEU A 170 -3.93 9.52 -0.93
C LEU A 170 -4.62 10.62 -0.12
N ALA A 171 -5.97 10.59 0.02
CA ALA A 171 -6.74 11.67 0.63
C ALA A 171 -6.31 12.02 2.06
N LEU A 172 -5.84 11.05 2.83
CA LEU A 172 -5.33 11.25 4.19
C LEU A 172 -3.85 11.65 4.26
N ARG A 173 -3.20 11.86 3.10
CA ARG A 173 -1.78 12.26 2.98
C ARG A 173 -0.86 11.34 3.81
N PRO A 174 -0.91 10.03 3.59
CA PRO A 174 -0.11 9.09 4.36
C PRO A 174 1.39 9.31 4.13
N ASP A 175 2.21 8.92 5.10
CA ASP A 175 3.65 8.90 4.94
C ASP A 175 4.10 7.82 3.93
N ILE A 176 3.37 6.69 3.88
CA ILE A 176 3.68 5.53 3.05
C ILE A 176 2.40 5.01 2.39
N LEU A 177 2.42 4.86 1.07
CA LEU A 177 1.31 4.29 0.32
C LEU A 177 1.59 2.80 0.03
N CYS A 178 0.71 1.94 0.48
CA CYS A 178 0.82 0.49 0.33
C CYS A 178 -0.14 -0.02 -0.74
N PHE A 179 0.35 -0.90 -1.62
CA PHE A 179 -0.44 -1.58 -2.65
C PHE A 179 -0.38 -3.09 -2.45
N ASP A 180 -1.53 -3.71 -2.28
CA ASP A 180 -1.69 -5.16 -2.19
C ASP A 180 -2.22 -5.69 -3.52
N GLU A 181 -1.32 -6.11 -4.41
CA GLU A 181 -1.63 -6.64 -5.74
C GLU A 181 -2.64 -5.78 -6.53
N PRO A 182 -2.34 -4.50 -6.82
CA PRO A 182 -3.33 -3.52 -7.29
C PRO A 182 -3.94 -3.83 -8.67
N THR A 183 -3.42 -4.83 -9.39
CA THR A 183 -3.87 -5.19 -10.75
C THR A 183 -4.48 -6.59 -10.85
N SER A 184 -4.35 -7.44 -9.83
CA SER A 184 -4.74 -8.85 -9.90
C SER A 184 -6.24 -9.11 -10.09
N ALA A 185 -7.10 -8.13 -9.75
CA ALA A 185 -8.55 -8.18 -9.98
C ALA A 185 -8.98 -7.51 -11.30
N LEU A 186 -8.04 -7.20 -12.21
CA LEU A 186 -8.29 -6.48 -13.45
C LEU A 186 -8.03 -7.34 -14.68
N ASP A 187 -8.79 -7.05 -15.74
CA ASP A 187 -8.47 -7.57 -17.07
C ASP A 187 -7.13 -6.98 -17.56
N PRO A 188 -6.35 -7.74 -18.35
CA PRO A 188 -5.03 -7.29 -18.84
C PRO A 188 -5.05 -5.93 -19.55
N GLU A 189 -6.13 -5.61 -20.28
CA GLU A 189 -6.29 -4.34 -20.98
C GLU A 189 -6.37 -3.14 -20.00
N LEU A 190 -6.94 -3.34 -18.80
CA LEU A 190 -7.11 -2.29 -17.79
C LEU A 190 -5.90 -2.13 -16.84
N THR A 191 -5.08 -3.18 -16.75
CA THR A 191 -3.87 -3.20 -15.92
C THR A 191 -2.93 -2.03 -16.25
N GLY A 192 -2.68 -1.77 -17.51
CA GLY A 192 -1.78 -0.72 -17.97
C GLY A 192 -2.15 0.69 -17.50
N GLU A 193 -3.44 1.01 -17.36
CA GLU A 193 -3.88 2.33 -16.88
C GLU A 193 -3.58 2.52 -15.38
N VAL A 194 -3.78 1.47 -14.58
CA VAL A 194 -3.50 1.50 -13.15
C VAL A 194 -2.01 1.59 -12.90
N LEU A 195 -1.20 0.77 -13.58
CA LEU A 195 0.27 0.80 -13.47
C LEU A 195 0.83 2.17 -13.87
N ARG A 196 0.30 2.81 -14.91
CA ARG A 196 0.69 4.20 -15.28
C ARG A 196 0.38 5.19 -14.17
N SER A 197 -0.75 5.04 -13.47
CA SER A 197 -1.09 5.91 -12.34
C SER A 197 -0.12 5.73 -11.18
N ILE A 198 0.26 4.48 -10.85
CA ILE A 198 1.24 4.20 -9.79
C ILE A 198 2.63 4.70 -10.19
N ARG A 199 3.06 4.53 -11.46
CA ARG A 199 4.34 5.06 -11.96
C ARG A 199 4.44 6.59 -11.80
N LYS A 200 3.36 7.33 -12.08
CA LYS A 200 3.33 8.79 -11.85
C LYS A 200 3.51 9.18 -10.39
N LEU A 201 3.04 8.35 -9.45
CA LEU A 201 3.27 8.58 -8.02
C LEU A 201 4.75 8.36 -7.66
N ALA A 202 5.39 7.33 -8.22
CA ALA A 202 6.83 7.09 -8.06
C ALA A 202 7.66 8.27 -8.60
N GLU A 203 7.33 8.77 -9.80
CA GLU A 203 7.99 9.94 -10.41
C GLU A 203 7.88 11.22 -9.55
N ARG A 204 6.90 11.29 -8.65
CA ARG A 204 6.71 12.39 -7.69
C ARG A 204 7.36 12.13 -6.33
N ASN A 205 8.21 11.11 -6.23
CA ASN A 205 8.86 10.68 -5.00
C ASN A 205 7.87 10.35 -3.87
N THR A 206 6.72 9.75 -4.20
CA THR A 206 5.81 9.21 -3.20
C THR A 206 6.43 7.96 -2.59
N THR A 207 6.55 7.89 -1.27
CA THR A 207 7.05 6.69 -0.61
C THR A 207 6.02 5.57 -0.72
N MET A 208 6.40 4.42 -1.30
CA MET A 208 5.45 3.36 -1.61
C MET A 208 6.01 1.96 -1.32
N ILE A 209 5.13 1.07 -0.88
CA ILE A 209 5.36 -0.38 -0.82
C ILE A 209 4.37 -1.03 -1.78
N ILE A 210 4.86 -1.82 -2.73
CA ILE A 210 4.04 -2.45 -3.76
C ILE A 210 4.24 -3.97 -3.72
N VAL A 211 3.22 -4.71 -3.26
CA VAL A 211 3.16 -6.17 -3.47
C VAL A 211 2.57 -6.40 -4.85
N THR A 212 3.29 -7.09 -5.72
CA THR A 212 2.86 -7.27 -7.12
C THR A 212 3.45 -8.54 -7.75
N HIS A 213 2.72 -9.06 -8.74
CA HIS A 213 3.18 -10.10 -9.66
C HIS A 213 3.58 -9.53 -11.05
N GLU A 214 3.53 -8.21 -11.23
CA GLU A 214 3.95 -7.53 -12.46
C GLU A 214 5.47 -7.28 -12.42
N MET A 215 6.26 -8.29 -12.82
CA MET A 215 7.72 -8.29 -12.63
C MET A 215 8.40 -7.15 -13.38
N THR A 216 8.02 -6.91 -14.65
CA THR A 216 8.56 -5.80 -15.44
C THR A 216 8.27 -4.45 -14.79
N PHE A 217 7.05 -4.29 -14.26
CA PHE A 217 6.69 -3.06 -13.56
C PHE A 217 7.50 -2.88 -12.28
N ALA A 218 7.61 -3.94 -11.45
CA ALA A 218 8.41 -3.90 -10.22
C ALA A 218 9.87 -3.52 -10.50
N ARG A 219 10.47 -4.12 -11.55
CA ARG A 219 11.83 -3.80 -11.99
C ARG A 219 12.03 -2.34 -12.39
N ASP A 220 11.04 -1.79 -13.13
CA ASP A 220 11.14 -0.44 -13.71
C ASP A 220 10.83 0.69 -12.73
N VAL A 221 9.99 0.44 -11.69
CA VAL A 221 9.46 1.50 -10.83
C VAL A 221 10.14 1.58 -9.46
N SER A 222 10.82 0.50 -9.05
CA SER A 222 11.33 0.38 -7.68
C SER A 222 12.75 0.91 -7.53
N ASN A 223 13.06 1.42 -6.34
CA ASN A 223 14.44 1.68 -5.87
C ASN A 223 15.03 0.41 -5.23
N THR A 224 14.19 -0.40 -4.62
CA THR A 224 14.56 -1.66 -3.97
C THR A 224 13.52 -2.72 -4.25
N VAL A 225 13.95 -3.97 -4.42
CA VAL A 225 13.08 -5.13 -4.53
C VAL A 225 13.40 -6.11 -3.41
N ILE A 226 12.36 -6.65 -2.79
CA ILE A 226 12.44 -7.77 -1.84
C ILE A 226 11.76 -8.98 -2.47
N PHE A 227 12.48 -10.09 -2.57
CA PHE A 227 11.89 -11.39 -2.89
C PHE A 227 11.63 -12.17 -1.60
N MET A 228 10.35 -12.53 -1.39
CA MET A 228 9.91 -13.33 -0.24
C MET A 228 9.52 -14.75 -0.67
N ASP A 229 9.96 -15.73 0.09
CA ASP A 229 9.51 -17.12 -0.04
C ASP A 229 9.41 -17.77 1.35
N GLN A 230 8.38 -18.58 1.57
CA GLN A 230 8.13 -19.29 2.84
C GLN A 230 8.23 -18.43 4.10
N GLY A 231 7.73 -17.19 4.00
CA GLY A 231 7.69 -16.25 5.13
C GLY A 231 9.00 -15.54 5.45
N CYS A 232 10.05 -15.73 4.65
CA CYS A 232 11.35 -15.09 4.83
C CYS A 232 11.71 -14.18 3.65
N ILE A 233 12.57 -13.20 3.90
CA ILE A 233 13.25 -12.46 2.83
C ILE A 233 14.39 -13.35 2.31
N CYS A 234 14.26 -13.79 1.05
CA CYS A 234 15.30 -14.59 0.40
C CYS A 234 16.38 -13.72 -0.22
N GLU A 235 15.98 -12.61 -0.84
CA GLU A 235 16.89 -11.68 -1.50
C GLU A 235 16.32 -10.27 -1.47
N GLN A 236 17.20 -9.27 -1.34
CA GLN A 236 16.84 -7.87 -1.34
C GLN A 236 17.95 -7.06 -1.98
N GLY A 237 17.61 -6.10 -2.83
CA GLY A 237 18.61 -5.24 -3.44
C GLY A 237 18.06 -4.32 -4.54
N ASP A 238 18.99 -3.78 -5.31
CA ASP A 238 18.68 -3.04 -6.53
C ASP A 238 17.84 -3.90 -7.49
N PRO A 239 16.79 -3.36 -8.12
CA PRO A 239 15.94 -4.13 -9.02
C PRO A 239 16.71 -4.85 -10.13
N ARG A 240 17.70 -4.20 -10.75
CA ARG A 240 18.48 -4.82 -11.83
C ARG A 240 19.31 -5.99 -11.33
N GLU A 241 19.89 -5.86 -10.12
CA GLU A 241 20.66 -6.95 -9.52
C GLU A 241 19.74 -8.14 -9.20
N VAL A 242 18.60 -7.91 -8.56
CA VAL A 242 17.67 -8.97 -8.17
C VAL A 242 17.04 -9.66 -9.39
N PHE A 243 16.66 -8.89 -10.44
CA PHE A 243 15.99 -9.44 -11.62
C PHE A 243 16.95 -10.02 -12.66
N ASP A 244 18.10 -9.37 -12.91
CA ASP A 244 19.00 -9.76 -13.99
C ASP A 244 20.15 -10.65 -13.51
N HIS A 245 20.56 -10.51 -12.25
CA HIS A 245 21.70 -11.21 -11.65
C HIS A 245 21.38 -11.78 -10.26
N PRO A 246 20.28 -12.51 -10.07
CA PRO A 246 19.87 -13.01 -8.75
C PRO A 246 20.95 -13.90 -8.13
N GLN A 247 21.32 -13.60 -6.89
CA GLN A 247 22.37 -14.30 -6.17
C GLN A 247 21.84 -15.60 -5.53
N GLN A 248 20.57 -15.60 -5.13
CA GLN A 248 19.95 -16.74 -4.46
C GLN A 248 19.37 -17.72 -5.48
N GLU A 249 19.65 -19.00 -5.30
CA GLU A 249 19.11 -20.07 -6.16
C GLU A 249 17.57 -20.04 -6.21
N ARG A 250 16.94 -19.74 -5.08
CA ARG A 250 15.48 -19.68 -4.99
C ARG A 250 14.90 -18.51 -5.78
N THR A 251 15.58 -17.37 -5.81
CA THR A 251 15.22 -16.22 -6.64
C THR A 251 15.32 -16.55 -8.11
N ARG A 252 16.43 -17.22 -8.53
CA ARG A 252 16.61 -17.68 -9.92
C ARG A 252 15.47 -18.60 -10.37
N GLN A 253 15.14 -19.61 -9.56
CA GLN A 253 14.05 -20.54 -9.84
C GLN A 253 12.67 -19.84 -9.92
N PHE A 254 12.45 -18.82 -9.11
CA PHE A 254 11.20 -18.05 -9.15
C PHE A 254 11.14 -17.21 -10.44
N LEU A 255 12.20 -16.48 -10.76
CA LEU A 255 12.24 -15.59 -11.92
C LEU A 255 12.28 -16.34 -13.27
N ALA A 256 12.91 -17.51 -13.35
CA ALA A 256 12.92 -18.33 -14.56
C ALA A 256 11.51 -18.64 -15.09
N ARG A 257 10.53 -18.79 -14.20
CA ARG A 257 9.12 -19.01 -14.59
C ARG A 257 8.51 -17.79 -15.32
N TYR A 258 9.04 -16.59 -15.09
CA TYR A 258 8.56 -15.35 -15.71
C TYR A 258 9.31 -15.01 -17.00
N HIS A 259 10.54 -15.51 -17.18
CA HIS A 259 11.31 -15.34 -18.39
C HIS A 259 10.99 -16.38 -19.49
N GLY A 260 10.10 -17.36 -19.20
CA GLY A 260 9.70 -18.40 -20.17
C GLY A 260 10.79 -19.43 -20.44
N GLU A 261 11.79 -19.51 -19.60
CA GLU A 261 12.80 -20.56 -19.60
C GLU A 261 12.24 -21.78 -18.85
N ASN A 262 11.62 -22.71 -19.61
CA ASN A 262 11.26 -24.06 -19.15
C ASN A 262 12.38 -25.03 -19.46
#